data_5d655e55562d89d422b59ebe4c07d4fe
#
_entry.id   5d655e55562d89d422b59ebe4c07d4fe
#
_cell.length_a   1.000
_cell.length_b   1.000
_cell.length_c   1.000
_cell.angle_alpha   90.00
_cell.angle_beta   90.00
_cell.angle_gamma   90.00
#
_symmetry.space_group_name_H-M   'P 1'
#
loop_
_entity.id
_entity.type
_entity.pdbx_description
1 polymer ?
#
loop_
_entity_poly.entity_id
_entity_poly.type
_entity_poly.pdbx_seq_one_letter_code
_entity_poly.pdbx_strand_id
1 'polypeptide(L)'
;RNNYDLGEKKMIKKSLMLVFISILTLSLVACGTSNSGSDKDKKSENNEKLEVKTTVYPLKSFAQQIGGKYVHVESVYPNGMDPHTYEPSQKQMVDIGKSDLFVYTGDNLDPVAKKIANAMNDKNKTLSLESSLNKADLLKGEEDEHEHGEHEEHGEHEEHEEHEHHHGKYDPHVWLDPVLSQQFAKDIKDELVKKDAKHKDDYEKNYKKLVSDLKDLDKDMKHAVKGQEGKTVYISHDSIGYLADRYGFKQEGIENMNAEEPSQKDLTTIVKQIKEDKVNYILAEENVSNKVADTVRKETHAKTISFYNMGSHTKQQDNDSNTYQSFMKKNIKAIEKAL
;
A
#
# COMPACT_ATOMS: atom_id res chain seq x y z
N ARG A 1 -6.50 46.30 54.68
CA ARG A 1 -5.60 46.18 53.46
C ARG A 1 -6.29 45.24 52.48
N ASN A 2 -7.29 45.64 51.69
CA ASN A 2 -7.79 44.93 50.50
C ASN A 2 -8.97 45.63 49.84
N ASN A 3 -8.97 46.97 49.71
CA ASN A 3 -10.04 47.67 49.03
C ASN A 3 -9.63 48.52 47.80
N TYR A 4 -8.35 48.45 47.37
CA TYR A 4 -7.86 49.25 46.22
C TYR A 4 -7.77 48.42 44.90
N ASP A 5 -7.86 47.09 44.96
CA ASP A 5 -7.64 46.24 43.77
C ASP A 5 -8.94 45.92 42.94
N LEU A 6 -10.12 46.21 43.50
CA LEU A 6 -11.41 45.99 42.80
C LEU A 6 -11.83 47.16 41.90
N GLY A 7 -11.28 48.38 42.14
CA GLY A 7 -11.58 49.58 41.33
C GLY A 7 -10.91 49.60 39.97
N GLU A 8 -9.65 49.23 39.91
CA GLU A 8 -8.88 49.25 38.67
C GLU A 8 -9.32 48.17 37.65
N LYS A 9 -9.66 46.96 38.11
CA LYS A 9 -10.18 45.91 37.20
C LYS A 9 -11.54 46.22 36.59
N LYS A 10 -12.35 47.05 37.27
CA LYS A 10 -13.65 47.49 36.71
C LYS A 10 -13.47 48.61 35.69
N MET A 11 -12.51 49.50 35.84
CA MET A 11 -12.23 50.59 34.89
C MET A 11 -11.60 50.05 33.59
N ILE A 12 -10.68 49.10 33.70
CA ILE A 12 -10.04 48.46 32.51
C ILE A 12 -11.05 47.69 31.67
N LYS A 13 -11.98 46.95 32.29
CA LYS A 13 -13.09 46.28 31.55
C LYS A 13 -14.07 47.21 30.87
N LYS A 14 -14.35 48.41 31.45
CA LYS A 14 -15.22 49.39 30.81
C LYS A 14 -14.49 50.12 29.66
N SER A 15 -13.22 50.37 29.77
CA SER A 15 -12.41 51.01 28.72
C SER A 15 -12.23 50.06 27.52
N LEU A 16 -12.00 48.75 27.74
CA LEU A 16 -11.93 47.75 26.68
C LEU A 16 -13.26 47.55 25.93
N MET A 17 -14.39 47.66 26.64
CA MET A 17 -15.72 47.52 26.04
C MET A 17 -16.10 48.69 25.14
N LEU A 18 -15.64 49.90 25.47
CA LEU A 18 -15.86 51.12 24.65
C LEU A 18 -15.02 51.10 23.36
N VAL A 19 -13.81 50.53 23.40
CA VAL A 19 -12.92 50.40 22.21
C VAL A 19 -13.48 49.36 21.22
N PHE A 20 -14.15 48.27 21.71
CA PHE A 20 -14.80 47.29 20.85
C PHE A 20 -16.07 47.82 20.16
N ILE A 21 -16.80 48.74 20.77
CA ILE A 21 -18.01 49.33 20.19
C ILE A 21 -17.66 50.41 19.14
N SER A 22 -16.53 51.08 19.21
CA SER A 22 -16.10 52.06 18.21
C SER A 22 -15.49 51.48 16.94
N ILE A 23 -15.09 50.20 16.96
CA ILE A 23 -14.55 49.48 15.75
C ILE A 23 -15.70 48.89 14.92
N LEU A 24 -16.89 48.69 15.50
CA LEU A 24 -18.03 48.07 14.80
C LEU A 24 -18.89 49.05 14.01
N THR A 25 -18.65 50.38 14.11
CA THR A 25 -19.47 51.41 13.41
C THR A 25 -18.81 52.01 12.17
N LEU A 26 -17.63 51.53 11.73
CA LEU A 26 -16.95 52.04 10.53
C LEU A 26 -17.08 51.14 9.28
N SER A 27 -17.95 50.15 9.30
CA SER A 27 -18.05 49.16 8.18
C SER A 27 -19.32 49.31 7.32
N LEU A 28 -20.08 50.41 7.40
CA LEU A 28 -21.37 50.58 6.71
C LEU A 28 -21.49 51.86 5.89
N VAL A 29 -20.45 52.24 5.11
CA VAL A 29 -20.63 53.21 4.02
C VAL A 29 -19.75 52.82 2.86
N ALA A 30 -20.23 51.97 1.96
CA ALA A 30 -19.83 51.93 0.56
C ALA A 30 -20.89 51.16 -0.23
N CYS A 31 -22.00 51.82 -0.48
CA CYS A 31 -22.90 51.45 -1.57
C CYS A 31 -23.11 52.68 -2.44
N GLY A 32 -22.70 52.61 -3.70
CA GLY A 32 -23.23 53.47 -4.75
C GLY A 32 -22.17 54.23 -5.51
N THR A 33 -21.73 53.68 -6.64
CA THR A 33 -21.84 54.32 -7.97
C THR A 33 -21.43 53.34 -9.06
N SER A 34 -22.31 53.09 -9.97
CA SER A 34 -22.15 52.35 -11.21
C SER A 34 -21.04 52.93 -12.09
N ASN A 35 -20.05 52.09 -12.48
CA ASN A 35 -19.39 52.31 -13.75
C ASN A 35 -19.02 50.94 -14.37
N SER A 36 -19.47 50.74 -15.56
CA SER A 36 -19.29 49.54 -16.36
C SER A 36 -17.80 49.36 -16.73
N GLY A 37 -17.18 48.32 -16.18
CA GLY A 37 -15.87 47.84 -16.55
C GLY A 37 -15.86 46.31 -16.34
N SER A 38 -15.64 45.59 -17.42
CA SER A 38 -15.62 44.15 -17.55
C SER A 38 -14.93 43.45 -16.38
N ASP A 39 -15.70 42.96 -15.42
CA ASP A 39 -15.22 41.97 -14.46
C ASP A 39 -15.04 40.64 -15.23
N LYS A 40 -13.79 40.33 -15.47
CA LYS A 40 -13.40 38.95 -15.73
C LYS A 40 -13.75 38.18 -14.46
N ASP A 41 -14.76 37.34 -14.57
CA ASP A 41 -15.08 36.30 -13.61
C ASP A 41 -13.79 35.59 -13.19
N LYS A 42 -13.24 35.94 -12.04
CA LYS A 42 -12.39 35.03 -11.29
C LYS A 42 -13.32 33.94 -10.76
N LYS A 43 -13.61 32.97 -11.64
CA LYS A 43 -14.12 31.67 -11.25
C LYS A 43 -13.16 31.15 -10.19
N SER A 44 -13.59 31.15 -8.94
CA SER A 44 -12.91 30.37 -7.89
C SER A 44 -12.85 28.95 -8.44
N GLU A 45 -11.69 28.56 -8.93
CA GLU A 45 -11.43 27.15 -9.25
C GLU A 45 -11.51 26.42 -7.92
N ASN A 46 -12.66 25.81 -7.69
CA ASN A 46 -12.82 24.81 -6.64
C ASN A 46 -11.94 23.64 -7.09
N ASN A 47 -10.69 23.65 -6.65
CA ASN A 47 -9.71 22.60 -6.94
C ASN A 47 -10.02 21.42 -6.00
N GLU A 48 -11.19 20.79 -6.19
CA GLU A 48 -11.48 19.52 -5.54
C GLU A 48 -10.46 18.51 -6.04
N LYS A 49 -9.73 17.92 -5.09
CA LYS A 49 -8.79 16.84 -5.39
C LYS A 49 -9.57 15.58 -5.74
N LEU A 50 -9.02 14.77 -6.62
CA LEU A 50 -9.56 13.44 -6.85
C LEU A 50 -9.35 12.57 -5.60
N GLU A 51 -10.43 12.00 -5.07
CA GLU A 51 -10.41 11.05 -3.97
C GLU A 51 -10.08 9.66 -4.51
N VAL A 52 -8.88 9.17 -4.20
CA VAL A 52 -8.37 7.89 -4.67
C VAL A 52 -8.21 6.93 -3.49
N LYS A 53 -8.81 5.76 -3.60
CA LYS A 53 -8.60 4.64 -2.67
C LYS A 53 -7.72 3.60 -3.34
N THR A 54 -6.80 3.02 -2.58
CA THR A 54 -5.87 1.99 -3.08
C THR A 54 -5.82 0.82 -2.10
N THR A 55 -5.39 -0.34 -2.55
CA THR A 55 -5.10 -1.47 -1.66
C THR A 55 -3.69 -1.34 -1.06
N VAL A 56 -2.74 -2.12 -1.52
CA VAL A 56 -1.38 -2.16 -0.99
C VAL A 56 -0.65 -0.82 -1.11
N TYR A 57 0.31 -0.58 -0.21
CA TYR A 57 1.03 0.69 -0.13
C TYR A 57 1.74 1.13 -1.42
N PRO A 58 2.35 0.24 -2.23
CA PRO A 58 2.95 0.66 -3.50
C PRO A 58 1.99 1.45 -4.39
N LEU A 59 0.73 1.03 -4.48
CA LEU A 59 -0.28 1.72 -5.28
C LEU A 59 -0.62 3.11 -4.72
N LYS A 60 -0.71 3.23 -3.37
CA LYS A 60 -0.84 4.53 -2.70
C LYS A 60 0.33 5.43 -3.06
N SER A 61 1.55 4.94 -2.94
CA SER A 61 2.78 5.67 -3.24
C SER A 61 2.83 6.13 -4.69
N PHE A 62 2.48 5.27 -5.65
CA PHE A 62 2.46 5.63 -7.07
C PHE A 62 1.40 6.67 -7.38
N ALA A 63 0.18 6.49 -6.89
CA ALA A 63 -0.91 7.44 -7.10
C ALA A 63 -0.59 8.82 -6.50
N GLN A 64 -0.01 8.87 -5.30
CA GLN A 64 0.44 10.12 -4.67
C GLN A 64 1.55 10.80 -5.46
N GLN A 65 2.57 10.04 -5.89
CA GLN A 65 3.71 10.59 -6.63
C GLN A 65 3.30 11.12 -8.01
N ILE A 66 2.41 10.42 -8.71
CA ILE A 66 1.91 10.84 -10.02
C ILE A 66 0.92 11.99 -9.89
N GLY A 67 -0.05 11.85 -8.97
CA GLY A 67 -1.15 12.80 -8.80
C GLY A 67 -0.75 14.10 -8.11
N GLY A 68 0.28 14.05 -7.25
CA GLY A 68 0.80 15.22 -6.52
C GLY A 68 -0.31 15.93 -5.73
N LYS A 69 -0.38 17.25 -5.89
CA LYS A 69 -1.34 18.10 -5.16
C LYS A 69 -2.80 17.96 -5.64
N TYR A 70 -3.04 17.26 -6.74
CA TYR A 70 -4.35 17.15 -7.37
C TYR A 70 -5.15 15.93 -6.91
N VAL A 71 -4.54 15.06 -6.12
CA VAL A 71 -5.18 13.86 -5.57
C VAL A 71 -5.11 13.84 -4.06
N HIS A 72 -6.06 13.15 -3.45
CA HIS A 72 -6.00 12.68 -2.07
C HIS A 72 -6.07 11.16 -2.11
N VAL A 73 -5.04 10.49 -1.59
CA VAL A 73 -4.89 9.03 -1.72
C VAL A 73 -4.85 8.37 -0.34
N GLU A 74 -5.73 7.41 -0.13
CA GLU A 74 -5.76 6.60 1.09
C GLU A 74 -5.74 5.12 0.77
N SER A 75 -5.03 4.33 1.59
CA SER A 75 -5.12 2.88 1.54
C SER A 75 -6.40 2.39 2.22
N VAL A 76 -7.06 1.41 1.61
CA VAL A 76 -8.20 0.70 2.23
C VAL A 76 -7.73 -0.31 3.28
N TYR A 77 -6.47 -0.75 3.19
CA TYR A 77 -5.86 -1.62 4.20
C TYR A 77 -5.34 -0.78 5.35
N PRO A 78 -5.88 -0.97 6.57
CA PRO A 78 -5.43 -0.22 7.74
C PRO A 78 -3.95 -0.48 8.06
N ASN A 79 -3.29 0.50 8.66
CA ASN A 79 -1.90 0.37 9.07
C ASN A 79 -1.69 -0.81 10.02
N GLY A 80 -0.74 -1.67 9.70
CA GLY A 80 -0.37 -2.85 10.49
C GLY A 80 -1.28 -4.05 10.33
N MET A 81 -2.25 -4.00 9.40
CA MET A 81 -3.07 -5.16 9.04
C MET A 81 -2.35 -6.02 8.01
N ASP A 82 -2.53 -7.32 8.13
CA ASP A 82 -2.12 -8.27 7.11
C ASP A 82 -3.16 -8.30 5.97
N PRO A 83 -2.77 -7.97 4.72
CA PRO A 83 -3.68 -7.99 3.58
C PRO A 83 -4.33 -9.35 3.30
N HIS A 84 -3.66 -10.46 3.66
CA HIS A 84 -4.17 -11.82 3.42
C HIS A 84 -5.40 -12.15 4.28
N THR A 85 -5.53 -11.51 5.45
CA THR A 85 -6.60 -11.80 6.43
C THR A 85 -7.60 -10.66 6.61
N TYR A 86 -7.40 -9.54 5.89
CA TYR A 86 -8.24 -8.35 6.05
C TYR A 86 -9.61 -8.50 5.42
N GLU A 87 -10.65 -8.16 6.17
CA GLU A 87 -12.03 -8.03 5.66
C GLU A 87 -12.57 -6.62 5.96
N PRO A 88 -12.99 -5.86 4.93
CA PRO A 88 -13.55 -4.53 5.13
C PRO A 88 -14.94 -4.60 5.74
N SER A 89 -15.21 -3.75 6.73
CA SER A 89 -16.56 -3.57 7.28
C SER A 89 -17.50 -2.92 6.25
N GLN A 90 -18.81 -3.07 6.43
CA GLN A 90 -19.83 -2.44 5.56
C GLN A 90 -19.65 -0.91 5.49
N LYS A 91 -19.28 -0.26 6.59
CA LYS A 91 -19.00 1.18 6.62
C LYS A 91 -17.83 1.55 5.71
N GLN A 92 -16.74 0.77 5.76
CA GLN A 92 -15.59 0.97 4.89
C GLN A 92 -15.96 0.75 3.42
N MET A 93 -16.77 -0.26 3.11
CA MET A 93 -17.29 -0.50 1.76
C MET A 93 -18.04 0.72 1.21
N VAL A 94 -18.92 1.32 2.02
CA VAL A 94 -19.66 2.55 1.65
C VAL A 94 -18.70 3.71 1.42
N ASP A 95 -17.68 3.88 2.27
CA ASP A 95 -16.73 5.00 2.16
C ASP A 95 -15.81 4.82 0.93
N ILE A 96 -15.40 3.59 0.60
CA ILE A 96 -14.66 3.30 -0.64
C ILE A 96 -15.52 3.63 -1.86
N GLY A 97 -16.81 3.27 -1.85
CA GLY A 97 -17.74 3.54 -2.95
C GLY A 97 -17.97 5.03 -3.24
N LYS A 98 -17.67 5.93 -2.29
CA LYS A 98 -17.75 7.39 -2.48
C LYS A 98 -16.56 7.97 -3.22
N SER A 99 -15.42 7.26 -3.30
CA SER A 99 -14.21 7.74 -3.98
C SER A 99 -14.43 7.91 -5.48
N ASP A 100 -13.58 8.74 -6.09
CA ASP A 100 -13.56 8.93 -7.54
C ASP A 100 -12.88 7.77 -8.26
N LEU A 101 -11.95 7.09 -7.57
CA LEU A 101 -11.18 5.97 -8.11
C LEU A 101 -10.76 5.00 -7.01
N PHE A 102 -10.98 3.72 -7.24
CA PHE A 102 -10.43 2.61 -6.48
C PHE A 102 -9.43 1.83 -7.32
N VAL A 103 -8.17 1.77 -6.88
CA VAL A 103 -7.06 1.10 -7.57
C VAL A 103 -6.62 -0.11 -6.76
N TYR A 104 -6.53 -1.27 -7.40
CA TYR A 104 -6.11 -2.51 -6.77
C TYR A 104 -5.26 -3.37 -7.72
N THR A 105 -4.53 -4.33 -7.17
CA THR A 105 -3.58 -5.14 -7.93
C THR A 105 -4.25 -5.98 -9.01
N GLY A 106 -5.37 -6.61 -8.70
CA GLY A 106 -6.10 -7.39 -9.70
C GLY A 106 -7.05 -8.44 -9.11
N ASP A 107 -7.95 -8.93 -9.93
CA ASP A 107 -8.99 -9.87 -9.52
C ASP A 107 -8.46 -11.23 -9.06
N ASN A 108 -7.34 -11.67 -9.62
CA ASN A 108 -6.70 -12.94 -9.29
C ASN A 108 -5.46 -12.75 -8.38
N LEU A 109 -5.08 -11.51 -8.12
CA LEU A 109 -3.98 -11.14 -7.21
C LEU A 109 -4.51 -10.70 -5.83
N ASP A 110 -5.73 -10.15 -5.78
CA ASP A 110 -6.33 -9.63 -4.57
C ASP A 110 -7.85 -9.93 -4.54
N PRO A 111 -8.24 -11.12 -4.08
CA PRO A 111 -9.65 -11.53 -4.02
C PRO A 111 -10.51 -10.63 -3.13
N VAL A 112 -9.94 -10.04 -2.08
CA VAL A 112 -10.64 -9.09 -1.19
C VAL A 112 -10.97 -7.81 -1.96
N ALA A 113 -9.99 -7.25 -2.66
CA ALA A 113 -10.21 -6.07 -3.49
C ALA A 113 -11.21 -6.33 -4.63
N LYS A 114 -11.18 -7.53 -5.22
CA LYS A 114 -12.19 -7.96 -6.18
C LYS A 114 -13.62 -7.90 -5.61
N LYS A 115 -13.83 -8.38 -4.37
CA LYS A 115 -15.13 -8.29 -3.68
C LYS A 115 -15.54 -6.82 -3.50
N ILE A 116 -14.60 -5.94 -3.13
CA ILE A 116 -14.83 -4.48 -3.02
C ILE A 116 -15.24 -3.90 -4.38
N ALA A 117 -14.47 -4.15 -5.43
CA ALA A 117 -14.74 -3.63 -6.77
C ALA A 117 -16.11 -4.09 -7.31
N ASN A 118 -16.46 -5.36 -7.09
CA ASN A 118 -17.76 -5.91 -7.45
C ASN A 118 -18.91 -5.24 -6.68
N ALA A 119 -18.73 -4.95 -5.39
CA ALA A 119 -19.73 -4.27 -4.58
C ALA A 119 -19.92 -2.80 -4.99
N MET A 120 -18.87 -2.13 -5.46
CA MET A 120 -18.98 -0.78 -6.04
C MET A 120 -19.82 -0.77 -7.31
N ASN A 121 -19.79 -1.85 -8.10
CA ASN A 121 -20.53 -2.04 -9.34
C ASN A 121 -20.41 -0.86 -10.33
N ASP A 122 -19.29 -0.19 -10.35
CA ASP A 122 -18.98 0.95 -11.24
C ASP A 122 -17.58 0.81 -11.84
N LYS A 123 -17.53 0.29 -13.06
CA LYS A 123 -16.27 0.09 -13.80
C LYS A 123 -15.52 1.39 -14.14
N ASN A 124 -16.22 2.54 -14.08
CA ASN A 124 -15.56 3.84 -14.27
C ASN A 124 -14.84 4.32 -13.01
N LYS A 125 -15.12 3.71 -11.86
CA LYS A 125 -14.49 4.02 -10.58
C LYS A 125 -13.47 2.98 -10.12
N THR A 126 -13.30 1.87 -10.83
CA THR A 126 -12.40 0.79 -10.45
C THR A 126 -11.29 0.61 -11.49
N LEU A 127 -10.07 0.39 -11.03
CA LEU A 127 -8.90 0.10 -11.85
C LEU A 127 -8.21 -1.16 -11.33
N SER A 128 -8.37 -2.27 -12.06
CA SER A 128 -7.65 -3.53 -11.85
C SER A 128 -6.36 -3.49 -12.68
N LEU A 129 -5.21 -3.48 -12.02
CA LEU A 129 -3.91 -3.35 -12.68
C LEU A 129 -3.42 -4.64 -13.32
N GLU A 130 -3.88 -5.80 -12.85
CA GLU A 130 -3.59 -7.11 -13.44
C GLU A 130 -3.94 -7.19 -14.93
N SER A 131 -4.99 -6.48 -15.35
CA SER A 131 -5.49 -6.54 -16.73
C SER A 131 -4.49 -6.08 -17.79
N SER A 132 -3.49 -5.30 -17.40
CA SER A 132 -2.42 -4.78 -18.26
C SER A 132 -1.13 -5.58 -18.20
N LEU A 133 -1.02 -6.52 -17.25
CA LEU A 133 0.14 -7.40 -17.14
C LEU A 133 0.05 -8.56 -18.15
N ASN A 134 1.21 -8.99 -18.64
CA ASN A 134 1.30 -10.22 -19.40
C ASN A 134 1.13 -11.40 -18.42
N LYS A 135 0.18 -12.29 -18.70
CA LYS A 135 -0.05 -13.46 -17.86
C LYS A 135 1.16 -14.39 -17.73
N ALA A 136 2.06 -14.36 -18.71
CA ALA A 136 3.32 -15.12 -18.65
C ALA A 136 4.30 -14.58 -17.60
N ASP A 137 4.12 -13.33 -17.16
CA ASP A 137 4.96 -12.70 -16.14
C ASP A 137 4.38 -12.91 -14.73
N LEU A 138 3.19 -13.53 -14.61
CA LEU A 138 2.55 -13.79 -13.33
C LEU A 138 2.95 -15.19 -12.81
N LEU A 139 3.49 -15.23 -11.61
CA LEU A 139 3.80 -16.47 -10.91
C LEU A 139 2.50 -17.12 -10.42
N LYS A 140 2.46 -18.45 -10.45
CA LYS A 140 1.32 -19.19 -9.92
C LYS A 140 1.21 -19.00 -8.40
N GLY A 141 -0.02 -18.92 -7.92
CA GLY A 141 -0.33 -19.07 -6.50
C GLY A 141 -0.12 -20.53 -6.05
N GLU A 142 -0.18 -20.75 -4.76
CA GLU A 142 -0.22 -22.12 -4.22
C GLU A 142 -1.52 -22.79 -4.67
N GLU A 143 -1.40 -23.93 -5.33
CA GLU A 143 -2.54 -24.80 -5.58
C GLU A 143 -2.76 -25.62 -4.30
N ASP A 144 -3.96 -25.63 -3.75
CA ASP A 144 -4.34 -26.57 -2.68
C ASP A 144 -4.17 -27.99 -3.20
N GLU A 145 -3.02 -28.62 -2.94
CA GLU A 145 -2.83 -30.06 -3.14
C GLU A 145 -3.64 -30.83 -2.06
N HIS A 146 -4.96 -30.70 -2.11
CA HIS A 146 -5.83 -31.69 -1.48
C HIS A 146 -5.84 -32.94 -2.36
N GLU A 147 -4.95 -33.89 -2.06
CA GLU A 147 -5.10 -35.26 -2.49
C GLU A 147 -6.53 -35.73 -2.13
N HIS A 148 -7.42 -35.75 -3.12
CA HIS A 148 -8.68 -36.48 -3.03
C HIS A 148 -8.36 -37.94 -2.90
N GLY A 149 -8.13 -38.41 -1.67
CA GLY A 149 -8.26 -39.82 -1.34
C GLY A 149 -9.71 -40.22 -1.58
N GLU A 150 -9.91 -41.14 -2.54
CA GLU A 150 -11.19 -41.78 -2.79
C GLU A 150 -11.74 -42.38 -1.49
N HIS A 151 -12.80 -41.77 -0.93
CA HIS A 151 -13.70 -42.42 0.02
C HIS A 151 -15.11 -42.42 -0.54
N GLU A 152 -15.55 -43.67 -0.81
CA GLU A 152 -16.94 -43.98 -1.17
C GLU A 152 -17.92 -43.59 -0.06
N GLU A 153 -19.06 -43.04 -0.52
CA GLU A 153 -20.40 -42.90 0.06
C GLU A 153 -20.63 -43.24 1.54
N HIS A 154 -21.19 -42.28 2.30
CA HIS A 154 -22.54 -42.33 2.88
C HIS A 154 -22.94 -41.01 3.57
N GLY A 155 -24.09 -40.51 3.13
CA GLY A 155 -24.98 -39.44 3.44
C GLY A 155 -25.01 -38.87 4.88
N GLU A 156 -25.21 -37.61 4.92
CA GLU A 156 -26.29 -36.79 5.50
C GLU A 156 -25.84 -35.32 5.51
N HIS A 157 -26.67 -34.44 4.97
CA HIS A 157 -26.46 -33.02 4.87
C HIS A 157 -26.54 -32.35 6.24
N GLU A 158 -25.48 -31.75 6.70
CA GLU A 158 -25.52 -30.55 7.53
C GLU A 158 -24.78 -29.45 6.78
N GLU A 159 -25.47 -28.32 6.55
CA GLU A 159 -24.91 -27.13 5.93
C GLU A 159 -23.90 -26.51 6.89
N HIS A 160 -22.63 -26.88 6.77
CA HIS A 160 -21.53 -26.08 7.26
C HIS A 160 -21.22 -25.04 6.17
N GLU A 161 -21.45 -23.76 6.47
CA GLU A 161 -20.82 -22.67 5.73
C GLU A 161 -19.31 -22.83 5.90
N GLU A 162 -18.68 -23.55 5.00
CA GLU A 162 -17.23 -23.56 4.86
C GLU A 162 -16.83 -22.17 4.39
N HIS A 163 -16.13 -21.44 5.25
CA HIS A 163 -15.39 -20.25 4.86
C HIS A 163 -14.25 -20.72 3.95
N GLU A 164 -14.55 -20.89 2.64
CA GLU A 164 -13.51 -21.08 1.64
C GLU A 164 -12.65 -19.81 1.62
N HIS A 165 -11.45 -19.90 2.16
CA HIS A 165 -10.41 -18.92 1.93
C HIS A 165 -10.00 -19.01 0.46
N HIS A 166 -10.63 -18.20 -0.39
CA HIS A 166 -10.27 -18.10 -1.80
C HIS A 166 -8.89 -17.44 -1.93
N HIS A 167 -7.86 -18.26 -2.02
CA HIS A 167 -6.53 -17.82 -2.42
C HIS A 167 -6.55 -17.32 -3.86
N GLY A 168 -5.72 -16.31 -4.18
CA GLY A 168 -5.59 -15.79 -5.53
C GLY A 168 -4.98 -16.85 -6.47
N LYS A 169 -5.32 -16.80 -7.76
CA LYS A 169 -4.75 -17.68 -8.78
C LYS A 169 -3.24 -17.53 -8.95
N TYR A 170 -2.72 -16.36 -8.62
CA TYR A 170 -1.33 -15.98 -8.78
C TYR A 170 -0.74 -15.50 -7.46
N ASP A 171 0.59 -15.57 -7.34
CA ASP A 171 1.33 -14.93 -6.25
C ASP A 171 0.95 -13.44 -6.21
N PRO A 172 0.40 -12.93 -5.09
CA PRO A 172 -0.09 -11.56 -5.01
C PRO A 172 1.01 -10.51 -4.99
N HIS A 173 2.26 -10.86 -4.67
CA HIS A 173 3.36 -9.93 -4.33
C HIS A 173 4.02 -9.26 -5.55
N VAL A 174 3.29 -9.18 -6.66
CA VAL A 174 3.75 -8.62 -7.95
C VAL A 174 4.32 -7.20 -7.85
N TRP A 175 3.87 -6.40 -6.88
CA TRP A 175 4.33 -5.02 -6.67
C TRP A 175 5.78 -4.91 -6.21
N LEU A 176 6.39 -5.99 -5.69
CA LEU A 176 7.80 -6.00 -5.29
C LEU A 176 8.73 -6.00 -6.50
N ASP A 177 8.25 -6.40 -7.68
CA ASP A 177 9.02 -6.33 -8.93
C ASP A 177 9.00 -4.91 -9.51
N PRO A 178 10.16 -4.19 -9.55
CA PRO A 178 10.21 -2.81 -10.02
C PRO A 178 9.96 -2.69 -11.54
N VAL A 179 10.06 -3.78 -12.30
CA VAL A 179 9.76 -3.78 -13.74
C VAL A 179 8.26 -3.88 -13.96
N LEU A 180 7.56 -4.80 -13.29
CA LEU A 180 6.11 -4.91 -13.35
C LEU A 180 5.42 -3.66 -12.77
N SER A 181 6.00 -3.07 -11.73
CA SER A 181 5.53 -1.82 -11.13
C SER A 181 5.55 -0.62 -12.09
N GLN A 182 6.39 -0.64 -13.15
CA GLN A 182 6.34 0.41 -14.19
C GLN A 182 5.02 0.38 -14.97
N GLN A 183 4.45 -0.81 -15.22
CA GLN A 183 3.14 -0.93 -15.86
C GLN A 183 2.04 -0.40 -14.93
N PHE A 184 2.09 -0.73 -13.64
CA PHE A 184 1.15 -0.17 -12.65
C PHE A 184 1.18 1.35 -12.61
N ALA A 185 2.38 1.94 -12.59
CA ALA A 185 2.55 3.39 -12.63
C ALA A 185 1.94 3.99 -13.92
N LYS A 186 2.09 3.30 -15.06
CA LYS A 186 1.51 3.73 -16.35
C LYS A 186 0.00 3.76 -16.29
N ASP A 187 -0.62 2.70 -15.82
CA ASP A 187 -2.08 2.57 -15.79
C ASP A 187 -2.72 3.57 -14.82
N ILE A 188 -2.11 3.76 -13.64
CA ILE A 188 -2.52 4.80 -12.70
C ILE A 188 -2.45 6.19 -13.35
N LYS A 189 -1.35 6.52 -14.04
CA LYS A 189 -1.20 7.78 -14.76
C LYS A 189 -2.27 7.95 -15.82
N ASP A 190 -2.51 6.92 -16.63
CA ASP A 190 -3.50 6.97 -17.71
C ASP A 190 -4.92 7.19 -17.15
N GLU A 191 -5.28 6.54 -16.04
CA GLU A 191 -6.60 6.73 -15.43
C GLU A 191 -6.74 8.10 -14.76
N LEU A 192 -5.67 8.63 -14.11
CA LEU A 192 -5.69 10.00 -13.57
C LEU A 192 -5.86 11.04 -14.67
N VAL A 193 -5.16 10.89 -15.80
CA VAL A 193 -5.32 11.77 -16.99
C VAL A 193 -6.75 11.71 -17.54
N LYS A 194 -7.34 10.51 -17.59
CA LYS A 194 -8.72 10.33 -18.07
C LYS A 194 -9.74 11.05 -17.17
N LYS A 195 -9.54 11.01 -15.85
CA LYS A 195 -10.42 11.66 -14.88
C LYS A 195 -10.20 13.16 -14.74
N ASP A 196 -8.98 13.61 -14.95
CA ASP A 196 -8.57 15.01 -14.76
C ASP A 196 -7.60 15.46 -15.85
N ALA A 197 -8.11 15.56 -17.07
CA ALA A 197 -7.33 15.90 -18.25
C ALA A 197 -6.64 17.29 -18.19
N LYS A 198 -7.14 18.20 -17.35
CA LYS A 198 -6.57 19.55 -17.20
C LYS A 198 -5.17 19.55 -16.59
N HIS A 199 -4.83 18.51 -15.79
CA HIS A 199 -3.53 18.37 -15.13
C HIS A 199 -2.62 17.30 -15.79
N LYS A 200 -2.96 16.90 -17.03
CA LYS A 200 -2.24 15.87 -17.79
C LYS A 200 -0.73 16.08 -17.81
N ASP A 201 -0.26 17.29 -18.06
CA ASP A 201 1.18 17.57 -18.21
C ASP A 201 1.94 17.35 -16.89
N ASP A 202 1.33 17.69 -15.76
CA ASP A 202 1.90 17.42 -14.43
C ASP A 202 1.94 15.91 -14.14
N TYR A 203 0.87 15.16 -14.44
CA TYR A 203 0.83 13.71 -14.31
C TYR A 203 1.88 13.01 -15.17
N GLU A 204 2.02 13.41 -16.43
CA GLU A 204 3.03 12.89 -17.34
C GLU A 204 4.46 13.15 -16.85
N LYS A 205 4.73 14.37 -16.37
CA LYS A 205 6.03 14.74 -15.80
C LYS A 205 6.37 13.89 -14.57
N ASN A 206 5.43 13.79 -13.65
CA ASN A 206 5.59 13.02 -12.42
C ASN A 206 5.76 11.52 -12.70
N TYR A 207 4.98 10.97 -13.62
CA TYR A 207 5.10 9.60 -14.09
C TYR A 207 6.49 9.30 -14.67
N LYS A 208 7.02 10.17 -15.54
CA LYS A 208 8.36 10.00 -16.11
C LYS A 208 9.43 9.93 -15.04
N LYS A 209 9.30 10.77 -14.00
CA LYS A 209 10.21 10.72 -12.85
C LYS A 209 10.11 9.38 -12.11
N LEU A 210 8.90 8.95 -11.77
CA LEU A 210 8.67 7.67 -11.08
C LEU A 210 9.23 6.48 -11.87
N VAL A 211 8.98 6.41 -13.19
CA VAL A 211 9.51 5.34 -14.05
C VAL A 211 11.04 5.35 -14.10
N SER A 212 11.66 6.54 -14.11
CA SER A 212 13.12 6.63 -14.02
C SER A 212 13.64 6.03 -12.71
N ASP A 213 13.00 6.36 -11.59
CA ASP A 213 13.36 5.85 -10.28
C ASP A 213 13.17 4.30 -10.20
N LEU A 214 12.08 3.76 -10.80
CA LEU A 214 11.84 2.31 -10.88
C LEU A 214 12.89 1.57 -11.72
N LYS A 215 13.32 2.17 -12.83
CA LYS A 215 14.43 1.63 -13.67
C LYS A 215 15.75 1.64 -12.92
N ASP A 216 15.99 2.61 -12.07
CA ASP A 216 17.21 2.64 -11.25
C ASP A 216 17.16 1.54 -10.17
N LEU A 217 15.98 1.27 -9.57
CA LEU A 217 15.83 0.12 -8.66
C LEU A 217 16.10 -1.23 -9.36
N ASP A 218 15.66 -1.41 -10.62
CA ASP A 218 15.97 -2.61 -11.41
C ASP A 218 17.49 -2.77 -11.61
N LYS A 219 18.20 -1.68 -11.92
CA LYS A 219 19.68 -1.69 -12.04
C LYS A 219 20.35 -2.01 -10.70
N ASP A 220 19.89 -1.38 -9.61
CA ASP A 220 20.44 -1.60 -8.28
C ASP A 220 20.26 -3.07 -7.86
N MET A 221 19.08 -3.67 -8.16
CA MET A 221 18.81 -5.07 -7.87
C MET A 221 19.72 -6.01 -8.68
N LYS A 222 19.88 -5.77 -9.99
CA LYS A 222 20.81 -6.53 -10.84
C LYS A 222 22.25 -6.45 -10.32
N HIS A 223 22.64 -5.30 -9.78
CA HIS A 223 23.97 -5.14 -9.20
C HIS A 223 24.12 -5.93 -7.89
N ALA A 224 23.13 -5.86 -7.01
CA ALA A 224 23.14 -6.51 -5.71
C ALA A 224 23.24 -8.04 -5.80
N VAL A 225 22.60 -8.66 -6.81
CA VAL A 225 22.57 -10.12 -6.97
C VAL A 225 23.66 -10.66 -7.90
N LYS A 226 24.48 -9.80 -8.47
CA LYS A 226 25.52 -10.21 -9.44
C LYS A 226 26.49 -11.22 -8.84
N GLY A 227 26.59 -12.40 -9.48
CA GLY A 227 27.45 -13.50 -9.02
C GLY A 227 26.87 -14.29 -7.84
N GLN A 228 25.58 -14.09 -7.54
CA GLN A 228 24.83 -14.79 -6.49
C GLN A 228 23.71 -15.67 -7.07
N GLU A 229 23.74 -15.92 -8.38
CA GLU A 229 22.71 -16.68 -9.08
C GLU A 229 22.54 -18.08 -8.45
N GLY A 230 21.29 -18.49 -8.24
CA GLY A 230 20.94 -19.78 -7.67
C GLY A 230 21.10 -19.91 -6.14
N LYS A 231 21.62 -18.88 -5.44
CA LYS A 231 21.63 -18.87 -3.99
C LYS A 231 20.23 -18.66 -3.42
N THR A 232 19.99 -19.17 -2.22
CA THR A 232 18.69 -19.07 -1.54
C THR A 232 18.70 -17.93 -0.53
N VAL A 233 17.68 -17.08 -0.60
CA VAL A 233 17.33 -16.08 0.41
C VAL A 233 16.20 -16.65 1.26
N TYR A 234 16.42 -16.75 2.57
CA TYR A 234 15.41 -17.19 3.52
C TYR A 234 14.65 -15.97 4.06
N ILE A 235 13.32 -16.06 4.09
CA ILE A 235 12.42 -14.97 4.47
C ILE A 235 11.29 -15.48 5.38
N SER A 236 10.69 -14.58 6.16
CA SER A 236 9.62 -14.94 7.11
C SER A 236 8.39 -15.55 6.41
N HIS A 237 7.98 -15.04 5.25
CA HIS A 237 6.99 -15.70 4.41
C HIS A 237 7.34 -15.55 2.91
N ASP A 238 6.82 -16.42 2.06
CA ASP A 238 7.11 -16.45 0.63
C ASP A 238 6.51 -15.25 -0.11
N SER A 239 7.21 -14.12 -0.11
CA SER A 239 6.74 -12.87 -0.72
C SER A 239 7.64 -12.30 -1.82
N ILE A 240 8.86 -12.85 -2.00
CA ILE A 240 9.84 -12.31 -2.94
C ILE A 240 10.01 -13.16 -4.20
N GLY A 241 9.01 -13.99 -4.53
CA GLY A 241 9.03 -14.88 -5.69
C GLY A 241 9.31 -14.16 -7.00
N TYR A 242 8.66 -13.01 -7.25
CA TYR A 242 8.90 -12.21 -8.46
C TYR A 242 10.32 -11.64 -8.53
N LEU A 243 10.91 -11.26 -7.39
CA LEU A 243 12.32 -10.83 -7.36
C LEU A 243 13.26 -12.01 -7.61
N ALA A 244 12.99 -13.15 -6.98
CA ALA A 244 13.78 -14.35 -7.16
C ALA A 244 13.79 -14.83 -8.62
N ASP A 245 12.62 -14.91 -9.25
CA ASP A 245 12.47 -15.30 -10.65
C ASP A 245 13.19 -14.33 -11.60
N ARG A 246 12.96 -13.03 -11.44
CA ARG A 246 13.55 -12.00 -12.32
C ARG A 246 15.05 -11.90 -12.21
N TYR A 247 15.61 -12.03 -11.00
CA TYR A 247 17.02 -11.74 -10.75
C TYR A 247 17.88 -12.99 -10.52
N GLY A 248 17.30 -14.21 -10.62
CA GLY A 248 18.00 -15.47 -10.70
C GLY A 248 18.52 -16.01 -9.37
N PHE A 249 17.99 -15.58 -8.23
CA PHE A 249 18.20 -16.23 -6.94
C PHE A 249 16.98 -17.09 -6.57
N LYS A 250 17.02 -17.79 -5.43
CA LYS A 250 15.91 -18.58 -4.91
C LYS A 250 15.35 -17.95 -3.64
N GLN A 251 14.04 -18.07 -3.41
CA GLN A 251 13.47 -17.80 -2.10
C GLN A 251 13.11 -19.09 -1.38
N GLU A 252 13.11 -19.03 -0.06
CA GLU A 252 12.56 -20.05 0.82
C GLU A 252 11.86 -19.34 1.98
N GLY A 253 10.54 -19.38 2.00
CA GLY A 253 9.71 -18.82 3.08
C GLY A 253 9.66 -19.77 4.27
N ILE A 254 9.66 -19.20 5.48
CA ILE A 254 9.35 -19.98 6.68
C ILE A 254 7.85 -20.26 6.75
N GLU A 255 7.03 -19.28 6.39
CA GLU A 255 5.60 -19.38 6.14
C GLU A 255 5.37 -19.35 4.62
N ASN A 256 4.29 -19.95 4.14
CA ASN A 256 3.95 -19.97 2.73
C ASN A 256 3.52 -18.57 2.21
N MET A 257 3.20 -18.43 0.93
CA MET A 257 2.86 -17.12 0.33
C MET A 257 1.56 -16.50 0.88
N ASN A 258 0.72 -17.28 1.58
CA ASN A 258 -0.47 -16.81 2.28
C ASN A 258 -0.20 -16.48 3.76
N ALA A 259 1.07 -16.49 4.18
CA ALA A 259 1.51 -16.29 5.56
C ALA A 259 0.95 -17.34 6.55
N GLU A 260 0.76 -18.59 6.09
CA GLU A 260 0.34 -19.72 6.92
C GLU A 260 1.55 -20.40 7.54
N GLU A 261 1.38 -20.83 8.80
CA GLU A 261 2.45 -21.49 9.55
C GLU A 261 2.78 -22.89 8.94
N PRO A 262 4.07 -23.26 8.80
CA PRO A 262 4.46 -24.57 8.29
C PRO A 262 4.09 -25.69 9.26
N SER A 263 3.95 -26.92 8.75
CA SER A 263 3.88 -28.10 9.59
C SER A 263 5.16 -28.28 10.41
N GLN A 264 5.11 -29.06 11.50
CA GLN A 264 6.30 -29.37 12.31
C GLN A 264 7.39 -30.09 11.50
N LYS A 265 7.00 -30.88 10.51
CA LYS A 265 7.91 -31.57 9.59
C LYS A 265 8.63 -30.57 8.69
N ASP A 266 7.89 -29.64 8.10
CA ASP A 266 8.46 -28.64 7.20
C ASP A 266 9.37 -27.67 7.96
N LEU A 267 8.94 -27.22 9.15
CA LEU A 267 9.76 -26.40 10.04
C LEU A 267 11.10 -27.07 10.38
N THR A 268 11.07 -28.38 10.67
CA THR A 268 12.30 -29.16 10.94
C THR A 268 13.19 -29.19 9.71
N THR A 269 12.62 -29.35 8.52
CA THR A 269 13.34 -29.36 7.23
C THR A 269 13.97 -28.00 6.96
N ILE A 270 13.24 -26.92 7.12
CA ILE A 270 13.74 -25.53 6.95
C ILE A 270 14.91 -25.25 7.89
N VAL A 271 14.78 -25.59 9.18
CA VAL A 271 15.85 -25.42 10.17
C VAL A 271 17.11 -26.20 9.78
N LYS A 272 16.95 -27.42 9.27
CA LYS A 272 18.08 -28.25 8.80
C LYS A 272 18.77 -27.61 7.60
N GLN A 273 18.02 -27.16 6.59
CA GLN A 273 18.53 -26.50 5.39
C GLN A 273 19.30 -25.22 5.75
N ILE A 274 18.73 -24.36 6.58
CA ILE A 274 19.39 -23.13 7.06
C ILE A 274 20.75 -23.44 7.71
N LYS A 275 20.84 -24.52 8.52
CA LYS A 275 22.09 -24.94 9.15
C LYS A 275 23.11 -25.49 8.13
N GLU A 276 22.65 -26.31 7.17
CA GLU A 276 23.48 -26.89 6.11
C GLU A 276 24.02 -25.80 5.18
N ASP A 277 23.21 -24.83 4.80
CA ASP A 277 23.58 -23.70 3.95
C ASP A 277 24.37 -22.62 4.71
N LYS A 278 24.55 -22.77 6.03
CA LYS A 278 25.26 -21.82 6.90
C LYS A 278 24.74 -20.39 6.75
N VAL A 279 23.41 -20.25 6.70
CA VAL A 279 22.73 -18.97 6.52
C VAL A 279 23.04 -18.03 7.66
N ASN A 280 23.54 -16.83 7.35
CA ASN A 280 23.84 -15.81 8.34
C ASN A 280 22.64 -14.91 8.66
N TYR A 281 21.76 -14.69 7.68
CA TYR A 281 20.66 -13.74 7.77
C TYR A 281 19.37 -14.30 7.18
N ILE A 282 18.26 -14.07 7.90
CA ILE A 282 16.90 -14.33 7.46
C ILE A 282 16.21 -12.98 7.32
N LEU A 283 15.50 -12.75 6.22
CA LEU A 283 14.69 -11.56 6.04
C LEU A 283 13.42 -11.68 6.90
N ALA A 284 13.16 -10.68 7.75
CA ALA A 284 12.00 -10.62 8.62
C ALA A 284 11.10 -9.46 8.21
N GLU A 285 9.86 -9.75 7.86
CA GLU A 285 8.88 -8.75 7.45
C GLU A 285 8.26 -8.09 8.68
N GLU A 286 8.08 -6.76 8.63
CA GLU A 286 7.65 -6.00 9.80
C GLU A 286 6.14 -6.13 10.09
N ASN A 287 5.33 -6.45 9.09
CA ASN A 287 3.87 -6.50 9.19
C ASN A 287 3.29 -7.94 9.20
N VAL A 288 4.16 -8.94 9.28
CA VAL A 288 3.79 -10.36 9.37
C VAL A 288 4.17 -10.88 10.76
N SER A 289 3.45 -11.87 11.27
CA SER A 289 3.81 -12.54 12.52
C SER A 289 5.21 -13.16 12.39
N ASN A 290 6.15 -12.74 13.19
CA ASN A 290 7.51 -13.29 13.19
C ASN A 290 7.71 -14.40 14.25
N LYS A 291 6.64 -14.95 14.84
CA LYS A 291 6.74 -15.94 15.92
C LYS A 291 7.46 -17.21 15.49
N VAL A 292 7.10 -17.74 14.31
CA VAL A 292 7.73 -18.95 13.77
C VAL A 292 9.16 -18.63 13.29
N ALA A 293 9.35 -17.50 12.59
CA ALA A 293 10.67 -17.03 12.19
C ALA A 293 11.60 -16.80 13.40
N ASP A 294 11.09 -16.32 14.53
CA ASP A 294 11.86 -16.19 15.75
C ASP A 294 12.29 -17.55 16.35
N THR A 295 11.46 -18.57 16.21
CA THR A 295 11.81 -19.94 16.59
C THR A 295 12.94 -20.47 15.71
N VAL A 296 12.81 -20.36 14.40
CA VAL A 296 13.84 -20.73 13.42
C VAL A 296 15.16 -20.02 13.73
N ARG A 297 15.12 -18.71 13.98
CA ARG A 297 16.29 -17.91 14.32
C ARG A 297 17.01 -18.41 15.58
N LYS A 298 16.26 -18.78 16.63
CA LYS A 298 16.84 -19.33 17.87
C LYS A 298 17.53 -20.67 17.63
N GLU A 299 16.93 -21.54 16.82
CA GLU A 299 17.45 -22.86 16.51
C GLU A 299 18.67 -22.84 15.57
N THR A 300 18.73 -21.85 14.68
CA THR A 300 19.78 -21.75 13.64
C THR A 300 20.89 -20.77 13.99
N HIS A 301 20.69 -19.90 14.98
CA HIS A 301 21.55 -18.76 15.30
C HIS A 301 21.69 -17.71 14.18
N ALA A 302 20.88 -17.78 13.12
CA ALA A 302 20.82 -16.77 12.07
C ALA A 302 20.33 -15.44 12.64
N LYS A 303 20.82 -14.34 12.07
CA LYS A 303 20.36 -12.98 12.41
C LYS A 303 19.18 -12.58 11.52
N THR A 304 18.33 -11.68 11.98
CA THR A 304 17.26 -11.11 11.17
C THR A 304 17.68 -9.78 10.56
N ILE A 305 17.20 -9.51 9.35
CA ILE A 305 17.25 -8.20 8.70
C ILE A 305 15.82 -7.82 8.33
N SER A 306 15.39 -6.59 8.66
CA SER A 306 14.06 -6.10 8.27
C SER A 306 13.90 -6.08 6.76
N PHE A 307 12.77 -6.60 6.29
CA PHE A 307 12.30 -6.53 4.92
C PHE A 307 10.92 -5.86 4.89
N TYR A 308 10.68 -5.03 3.92
CA TYR A 308 9.44 -4.26 3.76
C TYR A 308 8.61 -4.87 2.63
N ASN A 309 7.67 -5.72 2.96
CA ASN A 309 6.73 -6.32 2.02
C ASN A 309 5.83 -5.26 1.36
N MET A 310 5.49 -4.20 2.10
CA MET A 310 4.65 -3.10 1.63
C MET A 310 3.19 -3.49 1.30
N GLY A 311 2.73 -4.67 1.68
CA GLY A 311 1.30 -5.01 1.61
C GLY A 311 0.46 -4.04 2.45
N SER A 312 0.96 -3.70 3.65
CA SER A 312 0.44 -2.61 4.49
C SER A 312 1.60 -1.83 5.12
N HIS A 313 1.29 -0.76 5.85
CA HIS A 313 2.27 0.04 6.57
C HIS A 313 2.06 -0.01 8.07
N THR A 314 3.12 0.20 8.86
CA THR A 314 2.97 0.65 10.24
C THR A 314 2.68 2.16 10.29
N LYS A 315 2.15 2.66 11.43
CA LYS A 315 1.97 4.11 11.62
C LYS A 315 3.27 4.90 11.50
N GLN A 316 4.39 4.33 11.93
CA GLN A 316 5.70 4.96 11.85
C GLN A 316 6.22 5.07 10.41
N GLN A 317 5.80 4.14 9.55
CA GLN A 317 6.17 4.11 8.14
C GLN A 317 5.30 5.05 7.29
N ASP A 318 4.05 5.31 7.73
CA ASP A 318 3.10 6.18 7.01
C ASP A 318 3.42 7.66 7.25
N ASN A 319 4.43 8.16 6.57
CA ASN A 319 4.82 9.56 6.57
C ASN A 319 5.30 10.00 5.18
N ASP A 320 5.25 11.29 4.92
CA ASP A 320 5.52 11.89 3.60
C ASP A 320 6.96 11.70 3.09
N SER A 321 7.90 11.34 3.98
CA SER A 321 9.29 11.09 3.60
C SER A 321 9.52 9.69 3.04
N ASN A 322 8.59 8.76 3.27
CA ASN A 322 8.68 7.40 2.78
C ASN A 322 7.99 7.27 1.41
N THR A 323 8.63 6.54 0.52
CA THR A 323 8.11 6.18 -0.80
C THR A 323 8.38 4.70 -1.06
N TYR A 324 7.70 4.13 -2.05
CA TYR A 324 8.03 2.80 -2.56
C TYR A 324 9.53 2.63 -2.80
N GLN A 325 10.15 3.61 -3.48
CA GLN A 325 11.57 3.57 -3.81
C GLN A 325 12.45 3.55 -2.57
N SER A 326 12.08 4.29 -1.52
CA SER A 326 12.86 4.34 -0.28
C SER A 326 12.87 2.99 0.45
N PHE A 327 11.75 2.26 0.44
CA PHE A 327 11.66 0.90 1.00
C PHE A 327 12.37 -0.12 0.11
N MET A 328 12.19 -0.07 -1.21
CA MET A 328 12.89 -0.97 -2.12
C MET A 328 14.41 -0.85 -2.03
N LYS A 329 14.96 0.35 -1.86
CA LYS A 329 16.41 0.53 -1.63
C LYS A 329 16.89 -0.15 -0.34
N LYS A 330 16.08 -0.18 0.71
CA LYS A 330 16.38 -0.94 1.93
C LYS A 330 16.28 -2.43 1.69
N ASN A 331 15.25 -2.88 0.97
CA ASN A 331 15.04 -4.28 0.60
C ASN A 331 16.19 -4.83 -0.24
N ILE A 332 16.65 -4.08 -1.23
CA ILE A 332 17.80 -4.46 -2.08
C ILE A 332 19.05 -4.70 -1.22
N LYS A 333 19.36 -3.80 -0.29
CA LYS A 333 20.48 -3.97 0.66
C LYS A 333 20.30 -5.16 1.60
N ALA A 334 19.06 -5.45 2.00
CA ALA A 334 18.76 -6.60 2.84
C ALA A 334 18.97 -7.91 2.08
N ILE A 335 18.51 -7.99 0.82
CA ILE A 335 18.73 -9.15 -0.06
C ILE A 335 20.23 -9.34 -0.35
N GLU A 336 20.95 -8.27 -0.74
CA GLU A 336 22.41 -8.32 -0.98
C GLU A 336 23.17 -8.88 0.23
N LYS A 337 22.74 -8.53 1.44
CA LYS A 337 23.38 -9.01 2.66
C LYS A 337 22.98 -10.44 3.03
N ALA A 338 21.81 -10.90 2.62
CA ALA A 338 21.30 -12.24 2.86
C ALA A 338 21.88 -13.28 1.88
N LEU A 339 22.26 -12.87 0.66
CA LEU A 339 22.95 -13.66 -0.35
C LEU A 339 24.43 -13.81 -0.06
#